data_11ceab739bd1d876af3d09218b8d75e3
#
_entry.id   11ceab739bd1d876af3d09218b8d75e3
#
_cell.length_a   1.000
_cell.length_b   1.000
_cell.length_c   1.000
_cell.angle_alpha   90.00
_cell.angle_beta   90.00
_cell.angle_gamma   90.00
#
_symmetry.space_group_name_H-M   'P 1'
#
loop_
_entity.id
_entity.type
_entity.pdbx_description
1 polymer ?
#
loop_
_entity_poly.entity_id
_entity_poly.type
_entity_poly.pdbx_seq_one_letter_code
_entity_poly.pdbx_strand_id
1 'polypeptide(L)'
;MERANALPKIKRRIERYYDELVIDEIQDIGGRDFDFLESLMDTNVNMLFVGDFYQHTFDTSRDGNKNKTLFDDKIKYESRFTAKGIVCDNTSLLNSWRCSKNVCQFITDNLGIRIGSNRADEDNTTIEVVTDSVRIAEYTRNNSIVKLHYQNGSKKGYMHKNWGETKGEDKYTDVCVLLNKTTSKKMAAGKLAELAPMTKNKLYVAITRAKGNVYIFDE
;
A
#
# COMPACT_ATOMS: atom_id res chain seq x y z
N MET A 1 23.53 2.00 16.64
CA MET A 1 23.99 3.38 16.31
C MET A 1 24.18 4.25 17.54
N GLU A 2 23.29 4.23 18.51
CA GLU A 2 23.45 5.01 19.77
C GLU A 2 24.73 4.67 20.53
N ARG A 3 25.09 3.37 20.67
CA ARG A 3 26.32 2.93 21.36
C ARG A 3 27.61 3.45 20.73
N ALA A 4 27.61 3.80 19.45
CA ALA A 4 28.81 4.29 18.75
C ALA A 4 28.86 5.82 18.65
N ASN A 5 27.91 6.55 19.24
CA ASN A 5 27.76 8.00 19.11
C ASN A 5 27.84 8.48 17.65
N ALA A 6 27.30 7.67 16.72
CA ALA A 6 27.36 7.93 15.28
C ALA A 6 26.29 8.95 14.82
N LEU A 7 25.13 8.97 15.47
CA LEU A 7 24.00 9.79 15.08
C LEU A 7 24.33 11.30 14.96
N PRO A 8 25.00 11.93 15.94
CA PRO A 8 25.38 13.35 15.82
C PRO A 8 26.34 13.62 14.64
N LYS A 9 27.20 12.63 14.30
CA LYS A 9 28.09 12.75 13.15
C LYS A 9 27.33 12.65 11.83
N ILE A 10 26.34 11.75 11.76
CA ILE A 10 25.48 11.58 10.59
C ILE A 10 24.67 12.86 10.35
N LYS A 11 24.00 13.40 11.37
CA LYS A 11 23.23 14.65 11.30
C LYS A 11 24.09 15.79 10.79
N ARG A 12 25.26 16.03 11.37
CA ARG A 12 26.20 17.08 10.93
C ARG A 12 26.65 16.89 9.48
N ARG A 13 26.82 15.65 9.01
CA ARG A 13 27.18 15.42 7.60
C ARG A 13 26.02 15.73 6.69
N ILE A 14 24.79 15.33 7.04
CA ILE A 14 23.59 15.64 6.27
C ILE A 14 23.46 17.16 6.16
N GLU A 15 23.48 17.90 7.26
CA GLU A 15 23.37 19.37 7.29
C GLU A 15 24.50 20.08 6.54
N ARG A 16 25.68 19.48 6.45
CA ARG A 16 26.83 20.09 5.76
C ARG A 16 26.80 19.92 4.26
N TYR A 17 26.28 18.80 3.76
CA TYR A 17 26.46 18.39 2.37
C TYR A 17 25.17 18.32 1.56
N TYR A 18 24.01 18.47 2.20
CA TYR A 18 22.72 18.35 1.52
C TYR A 18 21.80 19.50 1.91
N ASP A 19 21.11 20.06 0.93
CA ASP A 19 20.11 21.10 1.12
C ASP A 19 18.73 20.51 1.38
N GLU A 20 18.50 19.27 0.91
CA GLU A 20 17.22 18.58 1.01
C GLU A 20 17.41 17.07 1.20
N LEU A 21 16.53 16.46 2.01
CA LEU A 21 16.39 15.03 2.17
C LEU A 21 15.03 14.60 1.63
N VAL A 22 15.04 13.86 0.52
CA VAL A 22 13.84 13.33 -0.11
C VAL A 22 13.76 11.83 0.16
N ILE A 23 12.60 11.35 0.66
CA ILE A 23 12.35 9.93 0.89
C ILE A 23 11.04 9.55 0.22
N ASP A 24 11.12 8.60 -0.70
CA ASP A 24 9.96 7.98 -1.33
C ASP A 24 9.57 6.70 -0.58
N GLU A 25 8.31 6.28 -0.72
CA GLU A 25 7.75 5.09 -0.05
C GLU A 25 7.95 5.12 1.48
N ILE A 26 7.76 6.30 2.09
CA ILE A 26 8.02 6.53 3.52
C ILE A 26 7.30 5.54 4.44
N GLN A 27 6.17 4.98 4.02
CA GLN A 27 5.39 3.99 4.77
C GLN A 27 6.10 2.62 4.87
N ASP A 28 7.20 2.38 4.18
CA ASP A 28 7.97 1.14 4.32
C ASP A 28 8.97 1.20 5.47
N ILE A 29 9.26 2.39 5.96
CA ILE A 29 10.19 2.60 7.08
C ILE A 29 9.46 2.28 8.39
N GLY A 30 9.77 1.12 8.97
CA GLY A 30 9.18 0.64 10.22
C GLY A 30 10.21 0.36 11.31
N GLY A 31 9.76 -0.15 12.47
CA GLY A 31 10.61 -0.60 13.54
C GLY A 31 11.60 0.47 14.03
N ARG A 32 12.87 0.10 14.18
CA ARG A 32 13.95 1.02 14.59
C ARG A 32 14.39 1.97 13.49
N ASP A 33 14.15 1.61 12.23
CA ASP A 33 14.47 2.51 11.12
C ASP A 33 13.59 3.75 11.17
N PHE A 34 12.34 3.63 11.65
CA PHE A 34 11.47 4.77 11.90
C PHE A 34 11.99 5.68 13.03
N ASP A 35 12.53 5.11 14.12
CA ASP A 35 13.16 5.93 15.18
C ASP A 35 14.38 6.68 14.67
N PHE A 36 15.16 6.04 13.79
CA PHE A 36 16.29 6.69 13.13
C PHE A 36 15.82 7.82 12.24
N LEU A 37 14.80 7.59 11.42
CA LEU A 37 14.16 8.64 10.60
C LEU A 37 13.70 9.81 11.46
N GLU A 38 12.94 9.56 12.54
CA GLU A 38 12.49 10.61 13.46
C GLU A 38 13.65 11.43 14.02
N SER A 39 14.76 10.77 14.31
CA SER A 39 15.93 11.50 14.78
C SER A 39 16.54 12.39 13.71
N LEU A 40 16.44 12.03 12.41
CA LEU A 40 16.89 12.88 11.31
C LEU A 40 15.98 14.10 11.10
N MET A 41 14.69 13.99 11.45
CA MET A 41 13.75 15.11 11.35
C MET A 41 14.11 16.31 12.24
N ASP A 42 15.04 16.14 13.19
CA ASP A 42 15.56 17.24 14.00
C ASP A 42 16.75 17.98 13.35
N THR A 43 17.14 17.65 12.12
CA THR A 43 18.21 18.34 11.38
C THR A 43 17.67 19.57 10.68
N ASN A 44 18.57 20.55 10.46
CA ASN A 44 18.23 21.79 9.74
C ASN A 44 18.39 21.61 8.21
N VAL A 45 17.68 20.61 7.65
CA VAL A 45 17.66 20.30 6.22
C VAL A 45 16.22 20.24 5.76
N ASN A 46 15.89 20.73 4.58
CA ASN A 46 14.56 20.60 4.03
C ASN A 46 14.20 19.11 3.88
N MET A 47 12.98 18.75 4.21
CA MET A 47 12.53 17.36 4.13
C MET A 47 11.28 17.23 3.28
N LEU A 48 11.32 16.32 2.32
CA LEU A 48 10.19 15.93 1.51
C LEU A 48 10.00 14.42 1.61
N PHE A 49 8.87 14.00 2.19
CA PHE A 49 8.51 12.59 2.31
C PHE A 49 7.28 12.32 1.45
N VAL A 50 7.37 11.29 0.62
CA VAL A 50 6.29 10.86 -0.26
C VAL A 50 5.94 9.41 0.05
N GLY A 51 4.66 9.07 0.04
CA GLY A 51 4.22 7.70 0.25
C GLY A 51 2.71 7.56 0.36
N ASP A 52 2.25 6.33 0.37
CA ASP A 52 0.85 5.97 0.59
C ASP A 52 0.76 5.08 1.82
N PHE A 53 0.17 5.58 2.91
CA PHE A 53 0.00 4.85 4.16
C PHE A 53 -0.62 3.46 3.96
N TYR A 54 -1.57 3.36 3.03
CA TYR A 54 -2.26 2.09 2.75
C TYR A 54 -1.46 1.13 1.87
N GLN A 55 -0.31 1.55 1.33
CA GLN A 55 0.63 0.65 0.66
C GLN A 55 1.68 0.04 1.60
N HIS A 56 1.57 0.25 2.91
CA HIS A 56 2.37 -0.48 3.88
C HIS A 56 2.01 -1.96 3.89
N THR A 57 2.91 -2.82 3.41
CA THR A 57 2.72 -4.27 3.32
C THR A 57 3.83 -5.07 3.98
N PHE A 58 4.92 -4.42 4.38
CA PHE A 58 6.05 -4.99 5.11
C PHE A 58 6.80 -3.90 5.88
N ASP A 59 7.58 -4.28 6.90
CA ASP A 59 8.47 -3.40 7.65
C ASP A 59 9.92 -3.58 7.18
N THR A 60 10.68 -2.50 7.02
CA THR A 60 12.13 -2.54 6.75
C THR A 60 12.91 -3.13 7.92
N SER A 61 12.42 -2.93 9.14
CA SER A 61 13.00 -3.45 10.37
C SER A 61 11.93 -4.14 11.21
N ARG A 62 12.23 -5.37 11.68
CA ARG A 62 11.34 -6.17 12.53
C ARG A 62 11.96 -6.39 13.90
N ASP A 63 12.32 -5.32 14.58
CA ASP A 63 13.03 -5.35 15.87
C ASP A 63 12.07 -5.51 17.06
N GLY A 64 11.53 -6.70 17.22
CA GLY A 64 10.64 -7.03 18.33
C GLY A 64 9.32 -6.25 18.27
N ASN A 65 9.01 -5.53 19.36
CA ASN A 65 7.76 -4.77 19.48
C ASN A 65 7.93 -3.27 19.17
N LYS A 66 9.12 -2.83 18.72
CA LYS A 66 9.38 -1.42 18.46
C LYS A 66 8.54 -0.93 17.29
N ASN A 67 7.76 0.14 17.50
CA ASN A 67 6.85 0.73 16.52
C ASN A 67 5.86 -0.28 15.87
N LYS A 68 5.56 -1.42 16.52
CA LYS A 68 4.73 -2.50 15.98
C LYS A 68 3.33 -2.04 15.56
N THR A 69 2.77 -1.03 16.24
CA THR A 69 1.43 -0.49 15.97
C THR A 69 1.44 0.80 15.16
N LEU A 70 2.60 1.16 14.59
CA LEU A 70 2.78 2.42 13.86
C LEU A 70 1.79 2.55 12.69
N PHE A 71 1.51 1.45 12.02
CA PHE A 71 0.66 1.40 10.82
C PHE A 71 -0.77 0.91 11.10
N ASP A 72 -1.18 0.86 12.36
CA ASP A 72 -2.56 0.48 12.72
C ASP A 72 -3.53 1.66 12.56
N ASP A 73 -3.03 2.90 12.68
CA ASP A 73 -3.84 4.11 12.67
C ASP A 73 -3.11 5.24 11.92
N LYS A 74 -3.71 5.70 10.82
CA LYS A 74 -3.15 6.74 9.96
C LYS A 74 -2.95 8.06 10.71
N ILE A 75 -3.89 8.46 11.56
CA ILE A 75 -3.81 9.74 12.30
C ILE A 75 -2.65 9.69 13.28
N LYS A 76 -2.46 8.57 13.97
CA LYS A 76 -1.31 8.38 14.87
C LYS A 76 0.01 8.36 14.11
N TYR A 77 0.05 7.74 12.93
CA TYR A 77 1.23 7.76 12.07
C TYR A 77 1.58 9.20 11.67
N GLU A 78 0.64 9.95 11.14
CA GLU A 78 0.83 11.35 10.73
C GLU A 78 1.22 12.26 11.91
N SER A 79 0.70 11.99 13.11
CA SER A 79 1.04 12.77 14.30
C SER A 79 2.53 12.72 14.67
N ARG A 80 3.25 11.65 14.27
CA ARG A 80 4.70 11.52 14.48
C ARG A 80 5.48 12.56 13.63
N PHE A 81 5.00 12.86 12.44
CA PHE A 81 5.59 13.86 11.54
C PHE A 81 5.22 15.28 11.98
N THR A 82 3.94 15.52 12.29
CA THR A 82 3.50 16.85 12.72
C THR A 82 4.10 17.26 14.05
N ALA A 83 4.39 16.32 14.95
CA ALA A 83 5.13 16.57 16.20
C ALA A 83 6.57 17.05 15.94
N LYS A 84 7.12 16.80 14.75
CA LYS A 84 8.43 17.28 14.27
C LYS A 84 8.35 18.53 13.39
N GLY A 85 7.18 19.15 13.29
CA GLY A 85 6.97 20.33 12.47
C GLY A 85 6.77 20.06 10.97
N ILE A 86 6.67 18.80 10.55
CA ILE A 86 6.44 18.43 9.15
C ILE A 86 4.94 18.51 8.83
N VAL A 87 4.60 19.24 7.76
CA VAL A 87 3.21 19.35 7.29
C VAL A 87 2.83 18.13 6.49
N CYS A 88 1.73 17.47 6.86
CA CYS A 88 1.19 16.33 6.12
C CYS A 88 0.13 16.82 5.12
N ASP A 89 0.39 16.66 3.82
CA ASP A 89 -0.58 16.91 2.75
C ASP A 89 -1.23 15.60 2.31
N ASN A 90 -2.55 15.50 2.52
CA ASN A 90 -3.37 14.34 2.18
C ASN A 90 -4.26 14.60 0.94
N THR A 91 -3.96 15.63 0.16
CA THR A 91 -4.83 16.09 -0.92
C THR A 91 -4.15 16.13 -2.28
N SER A 92 -2.93 16.63 -2.37
CA SER A 92 -2.25 16.88 -3.65
C SER A 92 -2.00 15.60 -4.47
N LEU A 93 -1.74 14.45 -3.82
CA LEU A 93 -1.50 13.16 -4.47
C LEU A 93 -2.64 12.16 -4.28
N LEU A 94 -3.87 12.65 -4.04
CA LEU A 94 -5.02 11.80 -3.76
C LEU A 94 -5.44 10.96 -4.97
N ASN A 95 -5.24 11.46 -6.18
CA ASN A 95 -5.74 10.85 -7.40
C ASN A 95 -4.71 9.91 -8.05
N SER A 96 -5.16 8.70 -8.36
CA SER A 96 -4.39 7.72 -9.11
C SER A 96 -4.39 8.00 -10.61
N TRP A 97 -3.23 7.89 -11.25
CA TRP A 97 -3.11 7.84 -12.70
C TRP A 97 -3.30 6.43 -13.27
N ARG A 98 -3.26 5.40 -12.43
CA ARG A 98 -3.39 3.99 -12.81
C ARG A 98 -4.83 3.51 -12.75
N CYS A 99 -5.49 3.74 -11.63
CA CYS A 99 -6.81 3.17 -11.35
C CYS A 99 -7.91 3.97 -12.02
N SER A 100 -8.89 3.27 -12.60
CA SER A 100 -10.10 3.89 -13.13
C SER A 100 -10.98 4.47 -12.02
N LYS A 101 -11.95 5.31 -12.40
CA LYS A 101 -12.94 5.87 -11.46
C LYS A 101 -13.73 4.77 -10.75
N ASN A 102 -14.12 3.71 -11.46
CA ASN A 102 -14.86 2.58 -10.89
C ASN A 102 -14.05 1.85 -9.82
N VAL A 103 -12.76 1.62 -10.08
CA VAL A 103 -11.85 0.98 -9.11
C VAL A 103 -11.65 1.89 -7.88
N CYS A 104 -11.43 3.19 -8.09
CA CYS A 104 -11.28 4.16 -6.99
C CYS A 104 -12.56 4.25 -6.14
N GLN A 105 -13.73 4.28 -6.78
CA GLN A 105 -15.03 4.30 -6.09
C GLN A 105 -15.23 3.03 -5.26
N PHE A 106 -14.97 1.85 -5.84
CA PHE A 106 -15.03 0.59 -5.10
C PHE A 106 -14.14 0.59 -3.84
N ILE A 107 -12.92 1.08 -3.96
CA ILE A 107 -11.98 1.18 -2.84
C ILE A 107 -12.53 2.11 -1.76
N THR A 108 -13.05 3.27 -2.16
CA THR A 108 -13.61 4.24 -1.22
C THR A 108 -14.82 3.67 -0.48
N ASP A 109 -15.75 3.05 -1.20
CA ASP A 109 -16.99 2.53 -0.63
C ASP A 109 -16.79 1.30 0.23
N ASN A 110 -15.89 0.40 -0.16
CA ASN A 110 -15.73 -0.90 0.49
C ASN A 110 -14.57 -0.97 1.49
N LEU A 111 -13.45 -0.29 1.23
CA LEU A 111 -12.29 -0.29 2.13
C LEU A 111 -12.23 0.96 3.03
N GLY A 112 -13.05 1.98 2.76
CA GLY A 112 -13.02 3.24 3.48
C GLY A 112 -11.71 4.03 3.25
N ILE A 113 -11.04 3.80 2.12
CA ILE A 113 -9.81 4.48 1.73
C ILE A 113 -10.16 5.52 0.67
N ARG A 114 -10.00 6.79 0.99
CA ARG A 114 -10.25 7.88 0.04
C ARG A 114 -9.17 7.88 -1.04
N ILE A 115 -9.60 7.70 -2.28
CA ILE A 115 -8.76 7.74 -3.48
C ILE A 115 -9.59 8.23 -4.66
N GLY A 116 -9.00 9.07 -5.51
CA GLY A 116 -9.60 9.52 -6.76
C GLY A 116 -8.87 8.97 -7.97
N SER A 117 -9.37 9.32 -9.16
CA SER A 117 -8.75 8.96 -10.44
C SER A 117 -8.52 10.20 -11.29
N ASN A 118 -7.35 10.28 -11.92
CA ASN A 118 -7.04 11.25 -12.97
C ASN A 118 -7.38 10.73 -14.39
N ARG A 119 -7.94 9.50 -14.50
CA ARG A 119 -8.31 8.93 -15.79
C ARG A 119 -9.61 9.54 -16.32
N ALA A 120 -9.75 9.54 -17.64
CA ALA A 120 -10.94 10.09 -18.33
C ALA A 120 -12.24 9.38 -17.93
N ASP A 121 -13.36 10.04 -18.11
CA ASP A 121 -14.70 9.49 -17.78
C ASP A 121 -15.12 8.33 -18.69
N GLU A 122 -14.58 8.28 -19.93
CA GLU A 122 -14.88 7.25 -20.94
C GLU A 122 -14.16 5.91 -20.71
N ASP A 123 -13.51 5.78 -19.55
CA ASP A 123 -12.79 4.57 -19.20
C ASP A 123 -13.76 3.44 -18.82
N ASN A 124 -13.92 2.49 -19.73
CA ASN A 124 -14.83 1.33 -19.59
C ASN A 124 -14.29 0.20 -18.70
N THR A 125 -13.22 0.45 -17.94
CA THR A 125 -12.68 -0.57 -17.02
C THR A 125 -13.65 -0.84 -15.86
N THR A 126 -13.74 -2.11 -15.47
CA THR A 126 -14.68 -2.57 -14.45
C THR A 126 -13.95 -3.21 -13.27
N ILE A 127 -14.59 -3.16 -12.11
CA ILE A 127 -14.28 -4.00 -10.97
C ILE A 127 -15.51 -4.85 -10.68
N GLU A 128 -15.34 -6.18 -10.69
CA GLU A 128 -16.46 -7.12 -10.63
C GLU A 128 -16.19 -8.23 -9.61
N VAL A 129 -17.21 -8.54 -8.80
CA VAL A 129 -17.23 -9.75 -7.97
C VAL A 129 -17.81 -10.88 -8.79
N VAL A 130 -16.97 -11.84 -9.13
CA VAL A 130 -17.33 -12.96 -10.00
C VAL A 130 -17.75 -14.17 -9.13
N THR A 131 -18.98 -14.65 -9.33
CA THR A 131 -19.52 -15.84 -8.63
C THR A 131 -19.78 -17.01 -9.57
N ASP A 132 -19.77 -16.76 -10.88
CA ASP A 132 -19.96 -17.79 -11.90
C ASP A 132 -18.74 -18.69 -12.02
N SER A 133 -18.91 -19.98 -11.79
CA SER A 133 -17.82 -20.96 -11.76
C SER A 133 -17.14 -21.17 -13.12
N VAL A 134 -17.86 -20.99 -14.24
CA VAL A 134 -17.30 -21.12 -15.58
C VAL A 134 -16.36 -19.95 -15.84
N ARG A 135 -16.81 -18.72 -15.57
CA ARG A 135 -15.99 -17.50 -15.71
C ARG A 135 -14.77 -17.54 -14.76
N ILE A 136 -14.92 -17.98 -13.52
CA ILE A 136 -13.80 -18.17 -12.59
C ILE A 136 -12.76 -19.13 -13.17
N ALA A 137 -13.19 -20.26 -13.75
CA ALA A 137 -12.29 -21.21 -14.38
C ALA A 137 -11.57 -20.62 -15.61
N GLU A 138 -12.26 -19.81 -16.41
CA GLU A 138 -11.69 -19.11 -17.56
C GLU A 138 -10.61 -18.12 -17.11
N TYR A 139 -10.91 -17.25 -16.15
CA TYR A 139 -9.95 -16.28 -15.61
C TYR A 139 -8.75 -16.98 -14.96
N THR A 140 -8.98 -18.08 -14.25
CA THR A 140 -7.90 -18.84 -13.59
C THR A 140 -6.94 -19.44 -14.60
N ARG A 141 -7.43 -19.93 -15.74
CA ARG A 141 -6.61 -20.52 -16.83
C ARG A 141 -5.94 -19.48 -17.72
N ASN A 142 -6.42 -18.24 -17.74
CA ASN A 142 -5.89 -17.20 -18.62
C ASN A 142 -4.53 -16.71 -18.14
N ASN A 143 -3.45 -17.10 -18.81
CA ASN A 143 -2.08 -16.73 -18.47
C ASN A 143 -1.73 -15.26 -18.77
N SER A 144 -2.62 -14.49 -19.39
CA SER A 144 -2.44 -13.05 -19.60
C SER A 144 -2.88 -12.21 -18.39
N ILE A 145 -3.62 -12.79 -17.45
CA ILE A 145 -4.12 -12.11 -16.26
C ILE A 145 -3.37 -12.65 -15.05
N VAL A 146 -2.83 -11.77 -14.23
CA VAL A 146 -2.18 -12.15 -12.95
C VAL A 146 -3.23 -12.53 -11.90
N LYS A 147 -2.97 -13.60 -11.13
CA LYS A 147 -3.78 -14.06 -10.01
C LYS A 147 -3.12 -13.65 -8.72
N LEU A 148 -3.78 -12.78 -7.98
CA LEU A 148 -3.27 -12.21 -6.74
C LEU A 148 -3.92 -12.89 -5.55
N HIS A 149 -3.13 -13.61 -4.77
CA HIS A 149 -3.54 -14.38 -3.58
C HIS A 149 -3.16 -13.64 -2.31
N TYR A 150 -3.89 -13.90 -1.23
CA TYR A 150 -3.51 -13.35 0.07
C TYR A 150 -2.11 -13.83 0.50
N GLN A 151 -1.82 -15.13 0.27
CA GLN A 151 -0.51 -15.75 0.54
C GLN A 151 -0.32 -17.01 -0.32
N ASN A 152 0.93 -17.49 -0.42
CA ASN A 152 1.31 -18.68 -1.20
C ASN A 152 1.02 -18.61 -2.70
N GLY A 153 0.70 -17.44 -3.24
CA GLY A 153 0.47 -17.27 -4.68
C GLY A 153 1.67 -17.68 -5.50
N SER A 154 2.86 -17.22 -5.15
CA SER A 154 4.11 -17.50 -5.86
C SER A 154 4.46 -19.00 -5.98
N LYS A 155 3.84 -19.86 -5.17
CA LYS A 155 3.98 -21.33 -5.25
C LYS A 155 3.05 -21.98 -6.28
N LYS A 156 2.09 -21.23 -6.83
CA LYS A 156 1.04 -21.77 -7.72
C LYS A 156 1.38 -21.64 -9.21
N GLY A 157 2.43 -20.90 -9.56
CA GLY A 157 2.88 -20.74 -10.94
C GLY A 157 3.28 -19.32 -11.31
N TYR A 158 3.73 -19.13 -12.54
CA TYR A 158 4.34 -17.88 -13.05
C TYR A 158 3.40 -16.66 -12.92
N MET A 159 2.12 -16.81 -13.23
CA MET A 159 1.13 -15.72 -13.19
C MET A 159 0.38 -15.64 -11.85
N HIS A 160 0.95 -16.21 -10.78
CA HIS A 160 0.39 -16.18 -9.44
C HIS A 160 1.34 -15.45 -8.49
N LYS A 161 0.83 -14.48 -7.73
CA LYS A 161 1.60 -13.69 -6.76
C LYS A 161 0.81 -13.45 -5.49
N ASN A 162 1.49 -13.02 -4.44
CA ASN A 162 0.80 -12.55 -3.24
C ASN A 162 0.38 -11.10 -3.41
N TRP A 163 -0.71 -10.68 -2.74
CA TRP A 163 -1.23 -9.32 -2.80
C TRP A 163 -0.14 -8.26 -2.57
N GLY A 164 0.65 -8.40 -1.51
CA GLY A 164 1.68 -7.43 -1.16
C GLY A 164 2.95 -7.49 -2.03
N GLU A 165 3.21 -8.62 -2.70
CA GLU A 165 4.40 -8.80 -3.54
C GLU A 165 4.35 -8.00 -4.84
N THR A 166 3.17 -7.51 -5.22
CA THR A 166 2.99 -6.71 -6.43
C THR A 166 3.21 -5.21 -6.22
N LYS A 167 3.55 -4.79 -5.01
CA LYS A 167 3.92 -3.40 -4.73
C LYS A 167 5.09 -2.98 -5.63
N GLY A 168 5.02 -1.76 -6.17
CA GLY A 168 6.00 -1.24 -7.12
C GLY A 168 5.90 -1.77 -8.56
N GLU A 169 5.11 -2.83 -8.82
CA GLU A 169 4.91 -3.32 -10.18
C GLU A 169 3.81 -2.54 -10.91
N ASP A 170 4.09 -2.11 -12.15
CA ASP A 170 3.19 -1.29 -12.98
C ASP A 170 2.94 -1.92 -14.37
N LYS A 171 2.94 -3.23 -14.47
CA LYS A 171 2.86 -3.96 -15.74
C LYS A 171 1.52 -4.64 -16.02
N TYR A 172 0.61 -4.68 -15.05
CA TYR A 172 -0.63 -5.44 -15.17
C TYR A 172 -1.75 -4.63 -15.79
N THR A 173 -2.35 -5.16 -16.86
CA THR A 173 -3.59 -4.61 -17.43
C THR A 173 -4.75 -5.05 -16.55
N ASP A 174 -5.12 -6.33 -16.60
CA ASP A 174 -6.17 -6.90 -15.77
C ASP A 174 -5.59 -7.71 -14.62
N VAL A 175 -6.32 -7.80 -13.51
CA VAL A 175 -5.93 -8.61 -12.36
C VAL A 175 -7.10 -9.44 -11.84
N CYS A 176 -6.81 -10.65 -11.38
CA CYS A 176 -7.71 -11.45 -10.55
C CYS A 176 -7.27 -11.32 -9.09
N VAL A 177 -8.17 -10.91 -8.21
CA VAL A 177 -7.94 -10.82 -6.77
C VAL A 177 -8.68 -11.96 -6.08
N LEU A 178 -7.95 -12.97 -5.62
CA LEU A 178 -8.50 -14.15 -4.97
C LEU A 178 -8.61 -13.92 -3.47
N LEU A 179 -9.83 -14.03 -2.95
CA LEU A 179 -10.13 -13.76 -1.54
C LEU A 179 -9.95 -15.01 -0.69
N ASN A 180 -9.21 -14.90 0.39
CA ASN A 180 -9.24 -15.93 1.43
C ASN A 180 -10.58 -15.92 2.17
N LYS A 181 -10.89 -17.00 2.89
CA LYS A 181 -12.17 -17.20 3.60
C LYS A 181 -12.57 -16.04 4.52
N THR A 182 -11.61 -15.40 5.19
CA THR A 182 -11.88 -14.29 6.12
C THR A 182 -12.28 -13.04 5.36
N THR A 183 -11.54 -12.71 4.29
CA THR A 183 -11.82 -11.54 3.47
C THR A 183 -13.12 -11.70 2.69
N SER A 184 -13.39 -12.90 2.15
CA SER A 184 -14.65 -13.22 1.47
C SER A 184 -15.87 -13.03 2.40
N LYS A 185 -15.82 -13.55 3.64
CA LYS A 185 -16.88 -13.32 4.63
C LYS A 185 -17.09 -11.83 4.94
N LYS A 186 -16.01 -11.05 5.08
CA LYS A 186 -16.11 -9.60 5.31
C LYS A 186 -16.69 -8.89 4.10
N MET A 187 -16.34 -9.30 2.89
CA MET A 187 -16.89 -8.75 1.65
C MET A 187 -18.38 -9.01 1.54
N ALA A 188 -18.82 -10.24 1.73
CA ALA A 188 -20.24 -10.61 1.71
C ALA A 188 -21.08 -9.87 2.77
N ALA A 189 -20.47 -9.49 3.89
CA ALA A 189 -21.10 -8.70 4.95
C ALA A 189 -21.02 -7.17 4.73
N GLY A 190 -20.40 -6.68 3.66
CA GLY A 190 -20.15 -5.24 3.44
C GLY A 190 -19.19 -4.62 4.47
N LYS A 191 -18.24 -5.39 4.98
CA LYS A 191 -17.37 -5.03 6.11
C LYS A 191 -15.87 -5.10 5.79
N LEU A 192 -15.49 -4.90 4.53
CA LEU A 192 -14.06 -4.90 4.16
C LEU A 192 -13.25 -3.80 4.86
N ALA A 193 -13.88 -2.67 5.18
CA ALA A 193 -13.25 -1.60 5.94
C ALA A 193 -12.79 -2.03 7.35
N GLU A 194 -13.43 -3.08 7.92
CA GLU A 194 -13.08 -3.65 9.23
C GLU A 194 -11.99 -4.74 9.18
N LEU A 195 -11.36 -4.96 8.04
CA LEU A 195 -10.20 -5.86 7.94
C LEU A 195 -9.06 -5.35 8.83
N ALA A 196 -8.27 -6.29 9.37
CA ALA A 196 -7.04 -5.92 10.07
C ALA A 196 -6.15 -5.05 9.17
N PRO A 197 -5.46 -4.02 9.70
CA PRO A 197 -4.76 -3.01 8.90
C PRO A 197 -3.86 -3.61 7.82
N MET A 198 -2.99 -4.55 8.17
CA MET A 198 -2.10 -5.22 7.22
C MET A 198 -2.86 -5.98 6.10
N THR A 199 -3.98 -6.62 6.42
CA THR A 199 -4.79 -7.34 5.43
C THR A 199 -5.49 -6.37 4.50
N LYS A 200 -6.02 -5.28 5.04
CA LYS A 200 -6.66 -4.20 4.28
C LYS A 200 -5.66 -3.55 3.31
N ASN A 201 -4.47 -3.23 3.78
CA ASN A 201 -3.41 -2.66 2.97
C ASN A 201 -2.98 -3.60 1.83
N LYS A 202 -2.79 -4.89 2.11
CA LYS A 202 -2.47 -5.87 1.06
C LYS A 202 -3.58 -5.99 0.01
N LEU A 203 -4.85 -5.98 0.43
CA LEU A 203 -5.99 -6.01 -0.50
C LEU A 203 -6.04 -4.73 -1.33
N TYR A 204 -5.84 -3.57 -0.72
CA TYR A 204 -5.72 -2.29 -1.42
C TYR A 204 -4.61 -2.33 -2.47
N VAL A 205 -3.42 -2.80 -2.12
CA VAL A 205 -2.31 -2.97 -3.07
C VAL A 205 -2.72 -3.88 -4.21
N ALA A 206 -3.35 -5.03 -3.95
CA ALA A 206 -3.76 -5.97 -5.00
C ALA A 206 -4.75 -5.35 -5.99
N ILE A 207 -5.78 -4.65 -5.50
CA ILE A 207 -6.80 -4.01 -6.33
C ILE A 207 -6.18 -2.87 -7.15
N THR A 208 -5.29 -2.07 -6.57
CA THR A 208 -4.67 -0.92 -7.25
C THR A 208 -3.58 -1.29 -8.25
N ARG A 209 -3.29 -2.58 -8.47
CA ARG A 209 -2.31 -3.00 -9.51
C ARG A 209 -2.88 -2.97 -10.92
N ALA A 210 -4.20 -3.02 -11.08
CA ALA A 210 -4.82 -3.03 -12.40
C ALA A 210 -4.76 -1.66 -13.08
N LYS A 211 -4.38 -1.66 -14.35
CA LYS A 211 -4.63 -0.57 -15.30
C LYS A 211 -5.96 -0.76 -16.03
N GLY A 212 -6.42 -2.00 -16.15
CA GLY A 212 -7.68 -2.43 -16.75
C GLY A 212 -8.65 -2.96 -15.69
N ASN A 213 -9.20 -4.13 -15.94
CA ASN A 213 -10.26 -4.71 -15.14
C ASN A 213 -9.74 -5.41 -13.88
N VAL A 214 -10.58 -5.44 -12.86
CA VAL A 214 -10.37 -6.18 -11.62
C VAL A 214 -11.47 -7.23 -11.45
N TYR A 215 -11.09 -8.48 -11.36
CA TYR A 215 -11.99 -9.61 -11.13
C TYR A 215 -11.75 -10.17 -9.73
N ILE A 216 -12.75 -10.08 -8.86
CA ILE A 216 -12.66 -10.52 -7.46
C ILE A 216 -13.47 -11.81 -7.30
N PHE A 217 -12.87 -12.87 -6.75
CA PHE A 217 -13.56 -14.13 -6.47
C PHE A 217 -12.88 -14.90 -5.34
N ASP A 218 -13.56 -15.90 -4.82
CA ASP A 218 -13.06 -16.75 -3.74
C ASP A 218 -11.97 -17.71 -4.22
N GLU A 219 -10.99 -17.95 -3.34
CA GLU A 219 -9.90 -18.89 -3.58
C GLU A 219 -10.35 -20.35 -3.43
#